data_105570f8b64ee0d865bf8eabc77ca588
#
_entry.id   105570f8b64ee0d865bf8eabc77ca588
#
_cell.length_a   1.000
_cell.length_b   1.000
_cell.length_c   1.000
_cell.angle_alpha   90.00
_cell.angle_beta   90.00
_cell.angle_gamma   90.00
#
_symmetry.space_group_name_H-M   'P 1'
#
loop_
_entity.id
_entity.type
_entity.pdbx_description
1 polymer ?
#
loop_
_entity_poly.entity_id
_entity_poly.type
_entity_poly.pdbx_seq_one_letter_code
_entity_poly.pdbx_strand_id
1 'polypeptide(L)'
;MPGGDSVSTSGWDGIVQADKGNIWVPDGASFWEMGCSSDIITKARSDFRKRNQQISPQEATKSCFIFVSPRRWPKKVSWLKEARAENIWSDVYALDADDLEAWLENTPAVALWFGELTGHTGAGIESISHFWERWRNQSQFPLTKETLLAGREEEKNTLNGILSEKKEQIIIRADSQEEAIAFACASLIEMGHENIAACITTEDGWHFIDKNPSIKFCLAMNSDISRQSRHQPERTVFIPFSLGDHNTTGNKQSDTITLERLTRSGFEEKLIALGEEESDARRLSRTTGRSWSVYRRLRAKNPAISSPVWLTTSPANALITLTLVGCWNGKKAGDKYCVETIAKINYEELEQELREISLRDDSPVLQIGNVWKAKSPIELLYQLAPRLTESQLERFFLVVKQTLLKPDPALELKNEERWMAAIYGKVRSESDFILKSIADSLVKLRIYAESSEGNNSDFIIAAIDNLVRDLLMDAEGERWLSLTDVLCSLAEASPEVFLKSIETSLQSTEASVTRPLMETSESTGFGMRCWHADLLHALEILAWNPRRLLREGANKSLI
;
A
#
# COMPACT_ATOMS: atom_id res chain seq x y z
N MET A 1 -4.10 -8.52 30.77
CA MET A 1 -5.07 -9.36 31.55
C MET A 1 -5.04 -10.77 30.98
N PRO A 2 -5.12 -11.82 31.81
CA PRO A 2 -5.16 -13.19 31.32
C PRO A 2 -6.47 -13.42 30.53
N GLY A 3 -6.37 -14.12 29.40
CA GLY A 3 -7.49 -14.51 28.54
C GLY A 3 -7.42 -15.97 28.14
N GLY A 4 -8.51 -16.56 27.63
CA GLY A 4 -8.57 -17.99 27.30
C GLY A 4 -8.30 -18.89 28.49
N ASP A 5 -7.49 -19.92 28.31
CA ASP A 5 -7.14 -20.90 29.37
C ASP A 5 -6.34 -20.28 30.52
N SER A 6 -5.73 -19.11 30.33
CA SER A 6 -4.99 -18.40 31.37
C SER A 6 -5.87 -17.76 32.46
N VAL A 7 -7.19 -17.73 32.26
CA VAL A 7 -8.17 -17.26 33.29
C VAL A 7 -8.10 -18.09 34.58
N SER A 8 -7.62 -19.34 34.51
CA SER A 8 -7.44 -20.20 35.68
C SER A 8 -6.08 -20.05 36.38
N THR A 9 -5.18 -19.19 35.86
CA THR A 9 -3.90 -18.91 36.47
C THR A 9 -4.07 -18.16 37.79
N SER A 10 -3.34 -18.60 38.86
CA SER A 10 -3.38 -17.90 40.13
C SER A 10 -2.70 -16.54 40.03
N GLY A 11 -3.36 -15.50 40.51
CA GLY A 11 -2.84 -14.12 40.45
C GLY A 11 -3.97 -13.08 40.40
N TRP A 12 -3.61 -11.85 40.13
CA TRP A 12 -4.55 -10.77 39.86
C TRP A 12 -5.14 -10.90 38.45
N ASP A 13 -6.41 -10.60 38.27
CA ASP A 13 -7.02 -10.56 36.93
C ASP A 13 -6.47 -9.40 36.10
N GLY A 14 -6.00 -8.33 36.75
CA GLY A 14 -5.31 -7.22 36.10
C GLY A 14 -4.54 -6.35 37.11
N ILE A 15 -3.44 -5.76 36.63
CA ILE A 15 -2.69 -4.71 37.33
C ILE A 15 -2.52 -3.56 36.33
N VAL A 16 -2.88 -2.35 36.75
CA VAL A 16 -2.76 -1.14 35.92
C VAL A 16 -1.93 -0.11 36.67
N GLN A 17 -0.97 0.48 35.98
CA GLN A 17 -0.22 1.65 36.43
C GLN A 17 -0.61 2.83 35.55
N ALA A 18 -1.23 3.84 36.09
CA ALA A 18 -1.66 5.04 35.38
C ALA A 18 -0.93 6.26 35.92
N ASP A 19 -0.17 6.98 35.07
CA ASP A 19 0.46 8.24 35.45
C ASP A 19 -0.59 9.34 35.72
N LYS A 20 -1.67 9.29 34.96
CA LYS A 20 -2.85 10.13 35.13
C LYS A 20 -4.10 9.29 34.90
N GLY A 21 -4.91 9.17 35.91
CA GLY A 21 -6.17 8.44 35.86
C GLY A 21 -7.30 9.21 35.17
N ASN A 22 -8.47 8.60 35.18
CA ASN A 22 -9.72 9.16 34.72
C ASN A 22 -10.87 8.68 35.67
N ILE A 23 -12.10 8.92 35.30
CA ILE A 23 -13.24 8.51 36.12
C ILE A 23 -13.41 6.99 36.30
N TRP A 24 -12.76 6.19 35.46
CA TRP A 24 -12.82 4.72 35.44
C TRP A 24 -11.57 4.06 36.02
N VAL A 25 -10.42 4.67 35.81
CA VAL A 25 -9.11 4.17 36.22
C VAL A 25 -8.45 5.20 37.13
N PRO A 26 -8.17 4.87 38.40
CA PRO A 26 -7.53 5.79 39.34
C PRO A 26 -6.08 6.09 38.98
N ASP A 27 -5.55 7.22 39.49
CA ASP A 27 -4.13 7.53 39.40
C ASP A 27 -3.29 6.48 40.15
N GLY A 28 -2.09 6.20 39.67
CA GLY A 28 -1.14 5.29 40.28
C GLY A 28 -1.43 3.83 40.00
N ALA A 29 -1.07 2.97 40.97
CA ALA A 29 -1.26 1.53 40.87
C ALA A 29 -2.68 1.11 41.23
N SER A 30 -3.28 0.24 40.44
CA SER A 30 -4.59 -0.36 40.73
C SER A 30 -4.60 -1.85 40.41
N PHE A 31 -5.24 -2.62 41.26
CA PHE A 31 -5.34 -4.06 41.22
C PHE A 31 -6.79 -4.46 40.95
N TRP A 32 -7.00 -5.28 39.93
CA TRP A 32 -8.30 -5.57 39.35
C TRP A 32 -8.68 -7.04 39.55
N GLU A 33 -9.92 -7.25 39.99
CA GLU A 33 -10.57 -8.55 40.06
C GLU A 33 -11.88 -8.53 39.30
N MET A 34 -12.16 -9.57 38.53
CA MET A 34 -13.34 -9.67 37.67
C MET A 34 -14.20 -10.87 38.08
N GLY A 35 -15.50 -10.63 38.26
CA GLY A 35 -16.42 -11.67 38.68
C GLY A 35 -17.68 -11.75 37.82
N CYS A 36 -17.91 -12.91 37.17
CA CYS A 36 -19.14 -13.17 36.39
C CYS A 36 -20.23 -13.93 37.19
N SER A 37 -20.03 -14.15 38.52
CA SER A 37 -20.99 -14.87 39.35
C SER A 37 -22.35 -14.19 39.40
N SER A 38 -23.42 -14.99 39.47
CA SER A 38 -24.79 -14.46 39.74
C SER A 38 -24.91 -13.87 41.14
N ASP A 39 -24.19 -14.40 42.12
CA ASP A 39 -24.05 -13.80 43.46
C ASP A 39 -22.78 -12.93 43.49
N ILE A 40 -22.95 -11.70 43.01
CA ILE A 40 -21.86 -10.71 42.87
C ILE A 40 -21.29 -10.37 44.25
N ILE A 41 -22.14 -10.17 45.28
CA ILE A 41 -21.69 -9.72 46.57
C ILE A 41 -20.81 -10.76 47.29
N THR A 42 -21.19 -12.03 47.23
CA THR A 42 -20.40 -13.11 47.78
C THR A 42 -19.07 -13.26 47.06
N LYS A 43 -19.05 -13.17 45.72
CA LYS A 43 -17.85 -13.21 44.91
C LYS A 43 -16.94 -12.03 45.25
N ALA A 44 -17.42 -10.81 45.25
CA ALA A 44 -16.66 -9.60 45.56
C ALA A 44 -16.04 -9.64 46.94
N ARG A 45 -16.81 -10.07 47.97
CA ARG A 45 -16.28 -10.26 49.34
C ARG A 45 -15.23 -11.32 49.43
N SER A 46 -15.42 -12.44 48.72
CA SER A 46 -14.44 -13.53 48.71
C SER A 46 -13.11 -13.10 48.08
N ASP A 47 -13.16 -12.45 46.90
CA ASP A 47 -11.97 -11.99 46.21
C ASP A 47 -11.26 -10.88 46.98
N PHE A 48 -12.01 -9.90 47.50
CA PHE A 48 -11.46 -8.82 48.31
C PHE A 48 -10.70 -9.38 49.53
N ARG A 49 -11.31 -10.31 50.30
CA ARG A 49 -10.62 -10.96 51.43
C ARG A 49 -9.40 -11.76 51.06
N LYS A 50 -9.48 -12.51 49.95
CA LYS A 50 -8.36 -13.29 49.45
C LYS A 50 -7.19 -12.36 49.08
N ARG A 51 -7.45 -11.26 48.41
CA ARG A 51 -6.44 -10.31 47.96
C ARG A 51 -5.84 -9.49 49.11
N ASN A 52 -6.63 -9.13 50.11
CA ASN A 52 -6.15 -8.48 51.31
C ASN A 52 -5.09 -9.33 52.07
N GLN A 53 -5.15 -10.66 51.94
CA GLN A 53 -4.16 -11.59 52.52
C GLN A 53 -2.91 -11.75 51.66
N GLN A 54 -2.95 -11.42 50.38
CA GLN A 54 -1.87 -11.66 49.43
C GLN A 54 -1.01 -10.42 49.17
N ILE A 55 -1.55 -9.22 49.37
CA ILE A 55 -0.83 -7.96 49.14
C ILE A 55 -0.07 -7.52 50.41
N SER A 56 1.08 -6.88 50.24
CA SER A 56 1.77 -6.26 51.36
C SER A 56 1.02 -5.00 51.86
N PRO A 57 0.98 -4.73 53.18
CA PRO A 57 0.31 -3.52 53.68
C PRO A 57 0.88 -2.21 53.12
N GLN A 58 2.18 -2.18 52.82
CA GLN A 58 2.83 -1.00 52.24
C GLN A 58 2.41 -0.73 50.80
N GLU A 59 2.11 -1.77 50.04
CA GLU A 59 1.67 -1.70 48.65
C GLU A 59 0.17 -1.38 48.59
N ALA A 60 -0.64 -2.03 49.42
CA ALA A 60 -2.10 -1.79 49.49
C ALA A 60 -2.44 -0.33 49.80
N THR A 61 -1.76 0.27 50.80
CA THR A 61 -2.00 1.68 51.17
C THR A 61 -1.65 2.71 50.07
N LYS A 62 -0.88 2.30 49.07
CA LYS A 62 -0.49 3.14 47.92
C LYS A 62 -1.25 2.82 46.64
N SER A 63 -2.12 1.83 46.67
CA SER A 63 -2.80 1.29 45.50
C SER A 63 -4.31 1.24 45.68
N CYS A 64 -5.05 1.18 44.59
CA CYS A 64 -6.48 1.00 44.61
C CYS A 64 -6.90 -0.44 44.30
N PHE A 65 -7.93 -0.95 44.93
CA PHE A 65 -8.59 -2.21 44.58
C PHE A 65 -9.81 -1.95 43.73
N ILE A 66 -9.98 -2.65 42.61
CA ILE A 66 -11.12 -2.51 41.72
C ILE A 66 -11.75 -3.87 41.47
N PHE A 67 -13.05 -3.98 41.78
CA PHE A 67 -13.84 -5.15 41.43
C PHE A 67 -14.76 -4.84 40.26
N VAL A 68 -14.78 -5.70 39.26
CA VAL A 68 -15.60 -5.52 38.04
C VAL A 68 -16.55 -6.69 37.87
N SER A 69 -17.82 -6.37 37.57
CA SER A 69 -18.83 -7.37 37.20
C SER A 69 -19.61 -6.94 35.97
N PRO A 70 -19.80 -7.83 34.96
CA PRO A 70 -20.64 -7.52 33.79
C PRO A 70 -22.15 -7.60 34.10
N ARG A 71 -22.53 -7.66 35.36
CA ARG A 71 -23.92 -7.74 35.80
C ARG A 71 -24.29 -6.47 36.57
N ARG A 72 -25.55 -6.05 36.51
CA ARG A 72 -26.11 -4.97 37.35
C ARG A 72 -26.02 -5.34 38.84
N TRP A 73 -25.48 -4.44 39.63
CA TRP A 73 -25.22 -4.69 41.04
C TRP A 73 -25.93 -3.70 41.97
N PRO A 74 -27.23 -3.94 42.34
CA PRO A 74 -28.00 -3.01 43.17
C PRO A 74 -27.39 -2.71 44.54
N LYS A 75 -26.60 -3.62 45.10
CA LYS A 75 -25.96 -3.47 46.42
C LYS A 75 -24.49 -2.98 46.33
N LYS A 76 -24.03 -2.49 45.19
CA LYS A 76 -22.69 -1.97 44.97
C LYS A 76 -22.24 -0.94 45.99
N VAL A 77 -23.09 0.07 46.23
CA VAL A 77 -22.80 1.18 47.15
C VAL A 77 -22.64 0.70 48.60
N SER A 78 -23.46 -0.26 49.06
CA SER A 78 -23.33 -0.80 50.41
C SER A 78 -22.03 -1.61 50.60
N TRP A 79 -21.68 -2.43 49.62
CA TRP A 79 -20.42 -3.18 49.62
C TRP A 79 -19.22 -2.24 49.62
N LEU A 80 -19.21 -1.19 48.78
CA LEU A 80 -18.13 -0.20 48.76
C LEU A 80 -17.90 0.46 50.12
N LYS A 81 -19.01 0.80 50.85
CA LYS A 81 -18.89 1.35 52.19
C LYS A 81 -18.23 0.37 53.17
N GLU A 82 -18.62 -0.90 53.08
CA GLU A 82 -18.03 -1.97 53.94
C GLU A 82 -16.54 -2.14 53.63
N ALA A 83 -16.19 -2.28 52.35
CA ALA A 83 -14.81 -2.52 51.90
C ALA A 83 -13.86 -1.34 52.23
N ARG A 84 -14.31 -0.10 52.01
CA ARG A 84 -13.57 1.11 52.36
C ARG A 84 -13.38 1.29 53.86
N ALA A 85 -14.32 0.84 54.68
CA ALA A 85 -14.21 0.91 56.13
C ALA A 85 -13.12 0.02 56.72
N GLU A 86 -12.61 -0.99 55.98
CA GLU A 86 -11.48 -1.81 56.37
C GLU A 86 -10.14 -1.04 56.31
N ASN A 87 -10.04 0.08 55.61
CA ASN A 87 -8.87 0.96 55.47
C ASN A 87 -7.56 0.24 55.09
N ILE A 88 -7.66 -0.79 54.24
CA ILE A 88 -6.53 -1.57 53.77
C ILE A 88 -5.89 -0.93 52.55
N TRP A 89 -6.72 -0.51 51.60
CA TRP A 89 -6.35 0.09 50.31
C TRP A 89 -6.39 1.61 50.33
N SER A 90 -5.67 2.28 49.44
CA SER A 90 -5.82 3.73 49.25
C SER A 90 -7.25 4.12 48.92
N ASP A 91 -7.90 3.37 48.04
CA ASP A 91 -9.34 3.42 47.79
C ASP A 91 -9.83 2.10 47.19
N VAL A 92 -11.15 1.90 47.20
CA VAL A 92 -11.82 0.72 46.65
C VAL A 92 -12.90 1.18 45.67
N TYR A 93 -12.87 0.60 44.49
CA TYR A 93 -13.85 0.85 43.42
C TYR A 93 -14.61 -0.42 43.06
N ALA A 94 -15.81 -0.24 42.51
CA ALA A 94 -16.59 -1.32 41.93
C ALA A 94 -17.25 -0.81 40.65
N LEU A 95 -17.07 -1.54 39.57
CA LEU A 95 -17.69 -1.28 38.26
C LEU A 95 -18.67 -2.40 37.97
N ASP A 96 -19.92 -2.05 37.71
CA ASP A 96 -20.95 -2.99 37.29
C ASP A 96 -21.37 -2.75 35.81
N ALA A 97 -22.42 -3.45 35.34
CA ALA A 97 -22.85 -3.35 33.97
C ALA A 97 -23.16 -1.92 33.53
N ASP A 98 -23.79 -1.13 34.39
CA ASP A 98 -24.16 0.24 34.05
C ASP A 98 -22.93 1.16 33.95
N ASP A 99 -21.91 0.94 34.80
CA ASP A 99 -20.62 1.65 34.70
C ASP A 99 -19.85 1.25 33.46
N LEU A 100 -19.83 -0.04 33.10
CA LEU A 100 -19.16 -0.54 31.90
C LEU A 100 -19.83 -0.03 30.61
N GLU A 101 -21.17 0.07 30.59
CA GLU A 101 -21.93 0.67 29.50
C GLU A 101 -21.55 2.15 29.32
N ALA A 102 -21.56 2.92 30.41
CA ALA A 102 -21.15 4.32 30.35
C ALA A 102 -19.66 4.50 29.97
N TRP A 103 -18.80 3.58 30.36
CA TRP A 103 -17.40 3.62 29.96
C TRP A 103 -17.25 3.36 28.45
N LEU A 104 -17.96 2.36 27.89
CA LEU A 104 -17.95 2.07 26.46
C LEU A 104 -18.50 3.26 25.64
N GLU A 105 -19.55 3.94 26.12
CA GLU A 105 -20.08 5.16 25.47
C GLU A 105 -19.02 6.28 25.39
N ASN A 106 -18.12 6.36 26.37
CA ASN A 106 -17.04 7.35 26.38
C ASN A 106 -15.77 6.88 25.62
N THR A 107 -15.74 5.63 25.18
CA THR A 107 -14.61 5.04 24.42
C THR A 107 -15.11 4.39 23.13
N PRO A 108 -15.56 5.18 22.14
CA PRO A 108 -16.27 4.69 20.95
C PRO A 108 -15.47 3.70 20.10
N ALA A 109 -14.14 3.80 20.05
CA ALA A 109 -13.32 2.83 19.32
C ALA A 109 -13.30 1.46 20.03
N VAL A 110 -13.30 1.44 21.38
CA VAL A 110 -13.42 0.21 22.16
C VAL A 110 -14.83 -0.37 22.05
N ALA A 111 -15.86 0.49 22.08
CA ALA A 111 -17.26 0.09 21.89
C ALA A 111 -17.47 -0.55 20.51
N LEU A 112 -16.85 0.02 19.48
CA LEU A 112 -16.86 -0.52 18.12
C LEU A 112 -16.24 -1.93 18.08
N TRP A 113 -15.03 -2.08 18.61
CA TRP A 113 -14.35 -3.37 18.72
C TRP A 113 -15.17 -4.41 19.50
N PHE A 114 -15.76 -4.01 20.63
CA PHE A 114 -16.60 -4.91 21.45
C PHE A 114 -17.88 -5.29 20.71
N GLY A 115 -18.50 -4.35 20.01
CA GLY A 115 -19.65 -4.61 19.14
C GLY A 115 -19.34 -5.66 18.08
N GLU A 116 -18.21 -5.53 17.39
CA GLU A 116 -17.75 -6.48 16.37
C GLU A 116 -17.56 -7.90 16.93
N LEU A 117 -16.96 -8.03 18.13
CA LEU A 117 -16.81 -9.32 18.83
C LEU A 117 -18.16 -9.97 19.16
N THR A 118 -19.20 -9.18 19.38
CA THR A 118 -20.55 -9.66 19.69
C THR A 118 -21.46 -9.74 18.46
N GLY A 119 -20.92 -9.55 17.25
CA GLY A 119 -21.64 -9.64 15.97
C GLY A 119 -22.42 -8.37 15.59
N HIS A 120 -22.14 -7.24 16.24
CA HIS A 120 -22.75 -5.95 15.93
C HIS A 120 -21.74 -5.06 15.18
N THR A 121 -21.92 -4.89 13.88
CA THR A 121 -21.06 -4.03 13.05
C THR A 121 -21.61 -2.61 12.99
N GLY A 122 -20.72 -1.63 13.05
CA GLY A 122 -21.08 -0.21 12.83
C GLY A 122 -21.40 0.07 11.36
N ALA A 123 -22.36 0.94 11.08
CA ALA A 123 -22.65 1.37 9.72
C ALA A 123 -21.48 2.24 9.17
N GLY A 124 -20.78 1.74 8.17
CA GLY A 124 -19.71 2.48 7.48
C GLY A 124 -18.41 2.66 8.27
N ILE A 125 -18.23 1.94 9.38
CA ILE A 125 -17.05 2.03 10.23
C ILE A 125 -16.70 0.67 10.84
N GLU A 126 -15.40 0.41 11.02
CA GLU A 126 -14.89 -0.77 11.73
C GLU A 126 -13.66 -0.41 12.57
N SER A 127 -13.36 -1.21 13.62
CA SER A 127 -12.15 -1.03 14.41
C SER A 127 -10.92 -1.39 13.59
N ILE A 128 -9.77 -0.76 13.86
CA ILE A 128 -8.52 -1.10 13.19
C ILE A 128 -8.07 -2.53 13.50
N SER A 129 -8.42 -3.04 14.68
CA SER A 129 -8.13 -4.43 15.06
C SER A 129 -8.96 -5.42 14.26
N HIS A 130 -10.25 -5.14 14.02
CA HIS A 130 -11.11 -5.99 13.19
C HIS A 130 -10.65 -5.99 11.73
N PHE A 131 -10.36 -4.80 11.17
CA PHE A 131 -9.78 -4.70 9.83
C PHE A 131 -8.50 -5.52 9.72
N TRP A 132 -7.55 -5.36 10.67
CA TRP A 132 -6.27 -6.05 10.69
C TRP A 132 -6.48 -7.57 10.72
N GLU A 133 -7.30 -8.09 11.63
CA GLU A 133 -7.56 -9.53 11.75
C GLU A 133 -8.25 -10.09 10.49
N ARG A 134 -9.21 -9.38 9.94
CA ARG A 134 -9.87 -9.74 8.68
C ARG A 134 -8.88 -9.76 7.52
N TRP A 135 -8.05 -8.72 7.40
CA TRP A 135 -7.08 -8.57 6.33
C TRP A 135 -5.96 -9.62 6.37
N ARG A 136 -5.35 -9.83 7.54
CA ARG A 136 -4.24 -10.79 7.70
C ARG A 136 -4.65 -12.24 7.51
N ASN A 137 -5.86 -12.61 7.91
CA ASN A 137 -6.36 -13.99 7.88
C ASN A 137 -6.90 -14.43 6.51
N GLN A 138 -6.86 -13.58 5.50
CA GLN A 138 -7.35 -13.88 4.16
C GLN A 138 -6.44 -14.87 3.41
N SER A 139 -5.15 -14.89 3.70
CA SER A 139 -4.19 -15.82 3.09
C SER A 139 -4.05 -17.13 3.90
N GLN A 140 -3.56 -18.18 3.22
CA GLN A 140 -3.32 -19.50 3.81
C GLN A 140 -2.44 -19.41 5.06
N PHE A 141 -1.36 -18.64 4.97
CA PHE A 141 -0.52 -18.27 6.12
C PHE A 141 -0.85 -16.83 6.49
N PRO A 142 -1.43 -16.59 7.69
CA PRO A 142 -1.79 -15.25 8.13
C PRO A 142 -0.58 -14.33 8.21
N LEU A 143 -0.69 -13.14 7.62
CA LEU A 143 0.37 -12.14 7.73
C LEU A 143 0.50 -11.66 9.17
N THR A 144 1.74 -11.49 9.64
CA THR A 144 2.01 -10.90 10.95
C THR A 144 2.38 -9.42 10.81
N LYS A 145 2.25 -8.66 11.90
CA LYS A 145 2.69 -7.25 11.90
C LYS A 145 4.18 -7.15 11.60
N GLU A 146 4.97 -8.00 12.21
CA GLU A 146 6.41 -8.09 11.99
C GLU A 146 6.77 -8.38 10.53
N THR A 147 5.94 -9.15 9.83
CA THR A 147 6.13 -9.44 8.40
C THR A 147 5.81 -8.22 7.53
N LEU A 148 4.70 -7.55 7.81
CA LEU A 148 4.28 -6.38 7.04
C LEU A 148 5.18 -5.16 7.27
N LEU A 149 5.65 -4.98 8.50
CA LEU A 149 6.50 -3.86 8.90
C LEU A 149 8.00 -4.10 8.66
N ALA A 150 8.41 -5.33 8.33
CA ALA A 150 9.81 -5.66 8.05
C ALA A 150 10.38 -4.80 6.91
N GLY A 151 11.60 -4.27 7.12
CA GLY A 151 12.27 -3.40 6.15
C GLY A 151 11.57 -2.06 5.90
N ARG A 152 10.65 -1.68 6.79
CA ARG A 152 9.88 -0.43 6.75
C ARG A 152 10.03 0.38 8.05
N GLU A 153 11.18 0.22 8.69
CA GLU A 153 11.48 0.90 9.96
C GLU A 153 11.58 2.41 9.78
N GLU A 154 12.10 2.88 8.65
CA GLU A 154 12.20 4.31 8.33
C GLU A 154 10.81 4.91 8.11
N GLU A 155 9.95 4.24 7.37
CA GLU A 155 8.57 4.65 7.13
C GLU A 155 7.75 4.68 8.42
N LYS A 156 7.94 3.69 9.30
CA LYS A 156 7.32 3.65 10.64
C LYS A 156 7.82 4.79 11.52
N ASN A 157 9.13 5.08 11.52
CA ASN A 157 9.69 6.21 12.26
C ASN A 157 9.19 7.54 11.72
N THR A 158 9.10 7.68 10.39
CA THR A 158 8.52 8.85 9.73
C THR A 158 7.06 9.04 10.14
N LEU A 159 6.26 7.96 10.13
CA LEU A 159 4.88 7.98 10.60
C LEU A 159 4.78 8.49 12.04
N ASN A 160 5.60 7.95 12.95
CA ASN A 160 5.62 8.37 14.35
C ASN A 160 5.98 9.86 14.52
N GLY A 161 6.94 10.35 13.73
CA GLY A 161 7.29 11.76 13.67
C GLY A 161 6.12 12.65 13.25
N ILE A 162 5.46 12.29 12.13
CA ILE A 162 4.30 13.03 11.60
C ILE A 162 3.12 13.05 12.60
N LEU A 163 2.85 11.92 13.27
CA LEU A 163 1.81 11.84 14.31
C LEU A 163 2.10 12.76 15.50
N SER A 164 3.38 12.89 15.86
CA SER A 164 3.82 13.80 16.94
C SER A 164 3.61 15.28 16.56
N GLU A 165 3.69 15.61 15.27
CA GLU A 165 3.42 16.96 14.74
C GLU A 165 1.93 17.27 14.59
N LYS A 166 1.03 16.31 14.86
CA LYS A 166 -0.44 16.44 14.75
C LYS A 166 -0.90 16.93 13.37
N LYS A 167 -0.34 16.34 12.31
CA LYS A 167 -0.78 16.64 10.94
C LYS A 167 -2.21 16.16 10.71
N GLU A 168 -2.95 16.89 9.91
CA GLU A 168 -4.35 16.61 9.61
C GLU A 168 -4.54 15.47 8.60
N GLN A 169 -3.58 15.31 7.70
CA GLN A 169 -3.61 14.28 6.65
C GLN A 169 -2.24 13.62 6.51
N ILE A 170 -2.25 12.30 6.36
CA ILE A 170 -1.08 11.48 6.07
C ILE A 170 -1.40 10.65 4.83
N ILE A 171 -0.60 10.79 3.81
CA ILE A 171 -0.71 9.98 2.59
C ILE A 171 0.21 8.77 2.74
N ILE A 172 -0.35 7.56 2.54
CA ILE A 172 0.44 6.33 2.50
C ILE A 172 0.29 5.69 1.12
N ARG A 173 1.42 5.45 0.46
CA ARG A 173 1.50 4.80 -0.85
C ARG A 173 2.05 3.39 -0.68
N ALA A 174 1.36 2.41 -1.26
CA ALA A 174 1.75 1.01 -1.27
C ALA A 174 1.38 0.35 -2.60
N ASP A 175 1.65 -0.94 -2.75
CA ASP A 175 1.23 -1.71 -3.94
C ASP A 175 -0.31 -1.70 -4.12
N SER A 176 -1.06 -1.67 -3.02
CA SER A 176 -2.51 -1.47 -3.02
C SER A 176 -2.95 -0.54 -1.89
N GLN A 177 -4.13 0.06 -2.05
CA GLN A 177 -4.72 0.90 -1.00
C GLN A 177 -4.97 0.09 0.28
N GLU A 178 -5.40 -1.17 0.16
CA GLU A 178 -5.56 -2.05 1.33
C GLU A 178 -4.24 -2.31 2.08
N GLU A 179 -3.12 -2.46 1.37
CA GLU A 179 -1.81 -2.63 2.00
C GLU A 179 -1.38 -1.36 2.74
N ALA A 180 -1.66 -0.19 2.17
CA ALA A 180 -1.39 1.09 2.83
C ALA A 180 -2.16 1.21 4.16
N ILE A 181 -3.45 0.84 4.16
CA ILE A 181 -4.27 0.83 5.38
C ILE A 181 -3.80 -0.25 6.36
N ALA A 182 -3.44 -1.43 5.88
CA ALA A 182 -2.91 -2.50 6.74
C ALA A 182 -1.61 -2.09 7.45
N PHE A 183 -0.71 -1.38 6.74
CA PHE A 183 0.50 -0.81 7.35
C PHE A 183 0.16 0.21 8.42
N ALA A 184 -0.78 1.13 8.16
CA ALA A 184 -1.24 2.10 9.14
C ALA A 184 -1.85 1.42 10.37
N CYS A 185 -2.73 0.43 10.18
CA CYS A 185 -3.33 -0.35 11.26
C CYS A 185 -2.26 -1.06 12.10
N ALA A 186 -1.34 -1.80 11.46
CA ALA A 186 -0.27 -2.51 12.15
C ALA A 186 0.61 -1.56 12.97
N SER A 187 0.98 -0.41 12.41
CA SER A 187 1.78 0.62 13.07
C SER A 187 1.06 1.23 14.27
N LEU A 188 -0.21 1.63 14.10
CA LEU A 188 -1.02 2.22 15.19
C LEU A 188 -1.26 1.23 16.33
N ILE A 189 -1.50 -0.05 16.02
CA ILE A 189 -1.65 -1.10 17.04
C ILE A 189 -0.34 -1.29 17.82
N GLU A 190 0.82 -1.33 17.14
CA GLU A 190 2.10 -1.42 17.85
C GLU A 190 2.40 -0.19 18.72
N MET A 191 1.91 0.98 18.33
CA MET A 191 2.04 2.20 19.12
C MET A 191 1.01 2.29 20.25
N GLY A 192 0.07 1.34 20.39
CA GLY A 192 -0.98 1.35 21.42
C GLY A 192 -2.10 2.36 21.14
N HIS A 193 -2.33 2.73 19.88
CA HIS A 193 -3.33 3.73 19.48
C HIS A 193 -4.65 3.13 18.99
N GLU A 194 -4.87 1.83 19.16
CA GLU A 194 -6.08 1.14 18.71
C GLU A 194 -7.37 1.71 19.33
N ASN A 195 -7.27 2.22 20.54
CA ASN A 195 -8.44 2.76 21.29
C ASN A 195 -8.90 4.16 20.84
N ILE A 196 -8.15 4.79 19.96
CA ILE A 196 -8.44 6.14 19.43
C ILE A 196 -8.42 6.17 17.90
N ALA A 197 -8.47 5.02 17.26
CA ALA A 197 -8.40 4.85 15.81
C ALA A 197 -9.58 4.04 15.27
N ALA A 198 -10.03 4.34 14.05
CA ALA A 198 -11.06 3.59 13.36
C ALA A 198 -10.87 3.64 11.83
N CYS A 199 -11.29 2.58 11.14
CA CYS A 199 -11.36 2.51 9.69
C CYS A 199 -12.74 2.99 9.21
N ILE A 200 -12.77 3.87 8.21
CA ILE A 200 -13.99 4.36 7.59
C ILE A 200 -14.19 3.58 6.29
N THR A 201 -15.24 2.74 6.25
CA THR A 201 -15.51 1.80 5.15
C THR A 201 -16.46 2.36 4.11
N THR A 202 -17.34 3.28 4.50
CA THR A 202 -18.22 4.02 3.59
C THR A 202 -18.32 5.49 4.02
N GLU A 203 -18.90 6.32 3.14
CA GLU A 203 -19.11 7.75 3.41
C GLU A 203 -19.94 8.02 4.69
N ASP A 204 -20.90 7.13 5.00
CA ASP A 204 -21.73 7.24 6.20
C ASP A 204 -20.90 7.15 7.50
N GLY A 205 -19.74 6.48 7.47
CA GLY A 205 -18.84 6.39 8.61
C GLY A 205 -18.35 7.75 9.13
N TRP A 206 -18.27 8.78 8.26
CA TRP A 206 -17.90 10.13 8.70
C TRP A 206 -18.91 10.74 9.66
N HIS A 207 -20.20 10.40 9.56
CA HIS A 207 -21.21 10.85 10.52
C HIS A 207 -21.00 10.28 11.92
N PHE A 208 -20.49 9.05 12.00
CA PHE A 208 -20.11 8.46 13.29
C PHE A 208 -18.88 9.17 13.86
N ILE A 209 -17.86 9.40 13.03
CA ILE A 209 -16.65 10.12 13.44
C ILE A 209 -16.97 11.52 13.96
N ASP A 210 -17.83 12.28 13.27
CA ASP A 210 -18.21 13.64 13.68
C ASP A 210 -18.84 13.69 15.08
N LYS A 211 -19.57 12.65 15.48
CA LYS A 211 -20.19 12.53 16.80
C LYS A 211 -19.23 12.03 17.89
N ASN A 212 -18.07 11.50 17.53
CA ASN A 212 -17.15 10.83 18.44
C ASN A 212 -15.76 11.47 18.44
N PRO A 213 -15.55 12.60 19.13
CA PRO A 213 -14.29 13.36 19.07
C PRO A 213 -13.09 12.65 19.73
N SER A 214 -13.31 11.57 20.48
CA SER A 214 -12.25 10.74 21.05
C SER A 214 -11.50 9.91 19.99
N ILE A 215 -12.09 9.66 18.81
CA ILE A 215 -11.39 9.04 17.70
C ILE A 215 -10.50 10.10 17.05
N LYS A 216 -9.19 9.89 17.14
CA LYS A 216 -8.16 10.82 16.64
C LYS A 216 -7.58 10.41 15.31
N PHE A 217 -7.50 9.10 15.03
CA PHE A 217 -6.92 8.54 13.82
C PHE A 217 -8.01 7.89 12.96
N CYS A 218 -8.25 8.46 11.78
CA CYS A 218 -9.30 8.06 10.86
C CYS A 218 -8.66 7.47 9.60
N LEU A 219 -8.80 6.16 9.39
CA LEU A 219 -8.23 5.47 8.25
C LEU A 219 -9.32 5.32 7.16
N ALA A 220 -9.28 6.15 6.12
CA ALA A 220 -10.19 6.03 4.99
C ALA A 220 -9.81 4.80 4.15
N MET A 221 -10.75 3.88 3.90
CA MET A 221 -10.47 2.63 3.18
C MET A 221 -10.04 2.84 1.73
N ASN A 222 -10.37 3.98 1.15
CA ASN A 222 -9.90 4.39 -0.18
C ASN A 222 -9.81 5.92 -0.28
N SER A 223 -9.19 6.40 -1.35
CA SER A 223 -9.00 7.82 -1.57
C SER A 223 -10.32 8.60 -1.80
N ASP A 224 -11.38 7.94 -2.28
CA ASP A 224 -12.67 8.60 -2.52
C ASP A 224 -13.39 8.88 -1.20
N ILE A 225 -13.39 7.92 -0.27
CA ILE A 225 -13.91 8.10 1.10
C ILE A 225 -13.18 9.26 1.80
N SER A 226 -11.86 9.39 1.59
CA SER A 226 -11.08 10.46 2.22
C SER A 226 -11.48 11.87 1.79
N ARG A 227 -11.98 12.05 0.56
CA ARG A 227 -12.40 13.36 0.03
C ARG A 227 -13.58 13.97 0.77
N GLN A 228 -14.36 13.16 1.46
CA GLN A 228 -15.50 13.61 2.25
C GLN A 228 -15.14 13.92 3.70
N SER A 229 -13.86 13.72 4.08
CA SER A 229 -13.39 14.13 5.40
C SER A 229 -13.55 15.64 5.58
N ARG A 230 -14.23 16.03 6.65
CA ARG A 230 -14.28 17.44 7.04
C ARG A 230 -13.01 17.80 7.78
N HIS A 231 -12.50 18.99 7.47
CA HIS A 231 -11.35 19.54 8.19
C HIS A 231 -11.66 19.63 9.69
N GLN A 232 -10.88 18.92 10.50
CA GLN A 232 -10.97 18.96 11.97
C GLN A 232 -9.54 18.97 12.54
N PRO A 233 -9.11 20.08 13.14
CA PRO A 233 -7.70 20.31 13.52
C PRO A 233 -7.14 19.35 14.57
N GLU A 234 -7.99 18.52 15.20
CA GLU A 234 -7.56 17.56 16.22
C GLU A 234 -7.51 16.11 15.73
N ARG A 235 -7.76 15.86 14.45
CA ARG A 235 -7.80 14.52 13.85
C ARG A 235 -6.81 14.38 12.72
N THR A 236 -6.26 13.20 12.59
CA THR A 236 -5.40 12.80 11.46
C THR A 236 -6.16 11.82 10.58
N VAL A 237 -6.28 12.12 9.30
CA VAL A 237 -6.89 11.27 8.28
C VAL A 237 -5.79 10.58 7.48
N PHE A 238 -5.80 9.26 7.47
CA PHE A 238 -4.92 8.45 6.65
C PHE A 238 -5.56 8.22 5.28
N ILE A 239 -4.83 8.58 4.23
CA ILE A 239 -5.29 8.52 2.85
C ILE A 239 -4.45 7.49 2.10
N PRO A 240 -5.02 6.35 1.71
CA PRO A 240 -4.28 5.33 0.97
C PRO A 240 -4.21 5.65 -0.52
N PHE A 241 -3.05 5.43 -1.12
CA PHE A 241 -2.85 5.42 -2.56
C PHE A 241 -2.08 4.17 -3.00
N SER A 242 -2.32 3.73 -4.22
CA SER A 242 -1.43 2.77 -4.87
C SER A 242 -0.18 3.48 -5.40
N LEU A 243 0.95 2.75 -5.56
CA LEU A 243 2.21 3.32 -6.09
C LEU A 243 2.03 3.96 -7.46
N GLY A 244 1.07 3.47 -8.22
CA GLY A 244 0.72 4.02 -9.51
C GLY A 244 -0.10 5.32 -9.47
N ASP A 245 -0.66 5.74 -8.33
CA ASP A 245 -1.50 6.93 -8.25
C ASP A 245 -0.64 8.20 -8.25
N HIS A 246 -0.81 9.05 -9.26
CA HIS A 246 -0.20 10.37 -9.23
C HIS A 246 -1.02 11.28 -8.31
N ASN A 247 -0.37 11.84 -7.30
CA ASN A 247 -1.00 12.78 -6.41
C ASN A 247 -1.26 14.10 -7.17
N THR A 248 -2.52 14.32 -7.57
CA THR A 248 -2.95 15.56 -8.23
C THR A 248 -3.25 16.68 -7.24
N THR A 249 -3.26 16.38 -5.95
CA THR A 249 -3.41 17.39 -4.90
C THR A 249 -2.02 17.93 -4.56
N GLY A 250 -1.80 19.22 -4.76
CA GLY A 250 -0.55 19.94 -4.51
C GLY A 250 -0.12 20.02 -3.04
N ASN A 251 -0.31 18.95 -2.28
CA ASN A 251 0.14 18.85 -0.90
C ASN A 251 1.65 18.65 -0.85
N LYS A 252 2.29 19.31 0.10
CA LYS A 252 3.71 19.24 0.36
C LYS A 252 4.18 17.79 0.48
N GLN A 253 5.24 17.44 -0.20
CA GLN A 253 5.89 16.13 -0.22
C GLN A 253 6.24 15.58 1.19
N SER A 254 6.21 16.43 2.21
CA SER A 254 6.59 16.13 3.60
C SER A 254 5.64 15.18 4.35
N ASP A 255 4.40 15.01 3.89
CA ASP A 255 3.37 14.25 4.60
C ASP A 255 3.00 12.95 3.85
N THR A 256 3.87 12.50 2.95
CA THR A 256 3.70 11.28 2.15
C THR A 256 4.71 10.23 2.55
N ILE A 257 4.21 9.05 2.91
CA ILE A 257 5.00 7.85 3.20
C ILE A 257 4.82 6.89 2.02
N THR A 258 5.92 6.46 1.41
CA THR A 258 5.90 5.49 0.33
C THR A 258 6.50 4.17 0.82
N LEU A 259 5.68 3.11 0.82
CA LEU A 259 6.13 1.79 1.24
C LEU A 259 6.89 1.11 0.11
N GLU A 260 8.18 0.90 0.32
CA GLU A 260 9.00 0.15 -0.61
C GLU A 260 8.79 -1.36 -0.45
N ARG A 261 9.07 -2.10 -1.53
CA ARG A 261 9.08 -3.56 -1.49
C ARG A 261 10.37 -4.04 -0.87
N LEU A 262 10.27 -5.10 -0.09
CA LEU A 262 11.44 -5.78 0.46
C LEU A 262 12.43 -6.20 -0.63
N THR A 263 13.70 -6.31 -0.26
CA THR A 263 14.69 -7.00 -1.10
C THR A 263 14.23 -8.44 -1.35
N ARG A 264 14.77 -9.09 -2.38
CA ARG A 264 14.39 -10.47 -2.69
C ARG A 264 14.66 -11.41 -1.51
N SER A 265 15.85 -11.33 -0.94
CA SER A 265 16.23 -12.16 0.22
C SER A 265 15.37 -11.87 1.45
N GLY A 266 15.07 -10.59 1.72
CA GLY A 266 14.21 -10.20 2.84
C GLY A 266 12.78 -10.71 2.67
N PHE A 267 12.22 -10.65 1.46
CA PHE A 267 10.87 -11.17 1.20
C PHE A 267 10.81 -12.70 1.33
N GLU A 268 11.81 -13.43 0.79
CA GLU A 268 11.94 -14.88 0.94
C GLU A 268 12.04 -15.30 2.41
N GLU A 269 12.87 -14.60 3.20
CA GLU A 269 12.99 -14.84 4.66
C GLU A 269 11.65 -14.69 5.38
N LYS A 270 10.89 -13.64 5.06
CA LYS A 270 9.59 -13.40 5.70
C LYS A 270 8.53 -14.41 5.26
N LEU A 271 8.55 -14.89 4.03
CA LEU A 271 7.69 -15.98 3.58
C LEU A 271 7.96 -17.27 4.34
N ILE A 272 9.25 -17.62 4.56
CA ILE A 272 9.64 -18.78 5.36
C ILE A 272 9.19 -18.60 6.82
N ALA A 273 9.36 -17.42 7.38
CA ALA A 273 8.89 -17.11 8.74
C ALA A 273 7.37 -17.22 8.90
N LEU A 274 6.59 -17.02 7.84
CA LEU A 274 5.13 -17.25 7.81
C LEU A 274 4.76 -18.75 7.73
N GLY A 275 5.69 -19.62 7.36
CA GLY A 275 5.48 -21.07 7.23
C GLY A 275 5.50 -21.59 5.79
N GLU A 276 5.90 -20.78 4.81
CA GLU A 276 6.14 -21.25 3.43
C GLU A 276 7.42 -22.11 3.39
N GLU A 277 7.42 -23.15 2.58
CA GLU A 277 8.63 -23.92 2.30
C GLU A 277 9.65 -23.08 1.51
N GLU A 278 10.93 -23.32 1.71
CA GLU A 278 12.01 -22.54 1.10
C GLU A 278 11.92 -22.49 -0.45
N SER A 279 11.57 -23.62 -1.07
CA SER A 279 11.35 -23.71 -2.51
C SER A 279 10.19 -22.84 -3.00
N ASP A 280 9.09 -22.87 -2.25
CA ASP A 280 7.91 -22.05 -2.52
C ASP A 280 8.18 -20.57 -2.24
N ALA A 281 8.89 -20.23 -1.18
CA ALA A 281 9.28 -18.86 -0.89
C ALA A 281 10.10 -18.23 -2.04
N ARG A 282 11.06 -18.97 -2.57
CA ARG A 282 11.85 -18.53 -3.75
C ARG A 282 10.98 -18.34 -5.00
N ARG A 283 10.04 -19.26 -5.25
CA ARG A 283 9.10 -19.17 -6.36
C ARG A 283 8.15 -18.00 -6.17
N LEU A 284 7.54 -17.87 -5.01
CA LEU A 284 6.59 -16.80 -4.67
C LEU A 284 7.24 -15.43 -4.71
N SER A 285 8.46 -15.26 -4.21
CA SER A 285 9.21 -14.01 -4.28
C SER A 285 9.32 -13.49 -5.72
N ARG A 286 9.53 -14.39 -6.67
CA ARG A 286 9.56 -14.04 -8.12
C ARG A 286 8.17 -13.80 -8.68
N THR A 287 7.24 -14.74 -8.43
CA THR A 287 5.88 -14.71 -9.00
C THR A 287 5.06 -13.53 -8.53
N THR A 288 5.21 -13.10 -7.27
CA THR A 288 4.49 -11.96 -6.72
C THR A 288 5.16 -10.62 -7.00
N GLY A 289 6.38 -10.62 -7.57
CA GLY A 289 7.19 -9.40 -7.65
C GLY A 289 7.47 -8.78 -6.28
N ARG A 290 7.43 -9.57 -5.21
CA ARG A 290 7.60 -9.15 -3.81
C ARG A 290 6.46 -8.25 -3.28
N SER A 291 5.28 -8.37 -3.87
CA SER A 291 4.06 -7.65 -3.44
C SER A 291 3.27 -8.49 -2.45
N TRP A 292 3.01 -7.95 -1.26
CA TRP A 292 2.14 -8.58 -0.27
C TRP A 292 0.69 -8.67 -0.76
N SER A 293 0.23 -7.69 -1.52
CA SER A 293 -1.11 -7.69 -2.12
C SER A 293 -1.28 -8.85 -3.09
N VAL A 294 -0.31 -9.09 -3.97
CA VAL A 294 -0.34 -10.24 -4.91
C VAL A 294 -0.17 -11.56 -4.16
N TYR A 295 0.73 -11.64 -3.17
CA TYR A 295 0.90 -12.82 -2.33
C TYR A 295 -0.41 -13.24 -1.66
N ARG A 296 -1.12 -12.29 -1.04
CA ARG A 296 -2.41 -12.55 -0.39
C ARG A 296 -3.42 -13.14 -1.37
N ARG A 297 -3.52 -12.63 -2.59
CA ARG A 297 -4.43 -13.17 -3.61
C ARG A 297 -4.04 -14.57 -4.06
N LEU A 298 -2.76 -14.83 -4.30
CA LEU A 298 -2.26 -16.15 -4.70
C LEU A 298 -2.45 -17.21 -3.61
N ARG A 299 -2.38 -16.82 -2.34
CA ARG A 299 -2.57 -17.67 -1.16
C ARG A 299 -3.91 -17.47 -0.47
N ALA A 300 -4.89 -16.86 -1.15
CA ALA A 300 -6.19 -16.59 -0.57
C ALA A 300 -6.95 -17.89 -0.24
N LYS A 301 -7.52 -17.95 0.96
CA LYS A 301 -8.42 -19.03 1.40
C LYS A 301 -9.80 -18.90 0.74
N ASN A 302 -10.21 -17.66 0.47
CA ASN A 302 -11.51 -17.36 -0.10
C ASN A 302 -11.36 -17.09 -1.60
N PRO A 303 -12.05 -17.84 -2.48
CA PRO A 303 -12.06 -17.62 -3.93
C PRO A 303 -12.44 -16.20 -4.34
N ALA A 304 -13.28 -15.50 -3.56
CA ALA A 304 -13.64 -14.11 -3.84
C ALA A 304 -12.46 -13.15 -3.73
N ILE A 305 -11.44 -13.50 -2.96
CA ILE A 305 -10.22 -12.69 -2.82
C ILE A 305 -9.20 -13.06 -3.92
N SER A 306 -9.07 -14.36 -4.23
CA SER A 306 -8.17 -14.83 -5.29
C SER A 306 -8.63 -14.44 -6.69
N SER A 307 -9.93 -14.32 -6.87
CA SER A 307 -10.56 -13.92 -8.13
C SER A 307 -11.46 -12.71 -7.89
N PRO A 308 -10.93 -11.49 -8.08
CA PRO A 308 -11.74 -10.29 -7.90
C PRO A 308 -12.93 -10.26 -8.87
N VAL A 309 -14.04 -9.69 -8.44
CA VAL A 309 -15.30 -9.66 -9.19
C VAL A 309 -15.12 -9.09 -10.60
N TRP A 310 -14.30 -8.03 -10.73
CA TRP A 310 -14.03 -7.40 -12.03
C TRP A 310 -13.39 -8.34 -13.05
N LEU A 311 -12.68 -9.38 -12.63
CA LEU A 311 -12.00 -10.33 -13.52
C LEU A 311 -12.98 -11.17 -14.35
N THR A 312 -14.14 -11.44 -13.82
CA THR A 312 -15.18 -12.28 -14.46
C THR A 312 -16.33 -11.46 -15.03
N THR A 313 -16.55 -10.25 -14.52
CA THR A 313 -17.71 -9.42 -14.86
C THR A 313 -17.39 -8.24 -15.77
N SER A 314 -16.10 -7.95 -16.03
CA SER A 314 -15.68 -6.83 -16.88
C SER A 314 -15.36 -7.28 -18.31
N PRO A 315 -15.54 -6.42 -19.31
CA PRO A 315 -15.15 -6.69 -20.67
C PRO A 315 -13.66 -7.04 -20.79
N ALA A 316 -13.36 -8.15 -21.47
CA ALA A 316 -12.01 -8.67 -21.57
C ALA A 316 -11.06 -7.69 -22.30
N ASN A 317 -11.55 -7.02 -23.36
CA ASN A 317 -10.73 -6.10 -24.15
C ASN A 317 -10.27 -4.89 -23.33
N ALA A 318 -11.15 -4.29 -22.51
CA ALA A 318 -10.80 -3.19 -21.64
C ALA A 318 -9.75 -3.60 -20.58
N LEU A 319 -9.94 -4.76 -19.94
CA LEU A 319 -9.00 -5.26 -18.94
C LEU A 319 -7.63 -5.60 -19.54
N ILE A 320 -7.59 -6.24 -20.71
CA ILE A 320 -6.34 -6.59 -21.41
C ILE A 320 -5.61 -5.31 -21.82
N THR A 321 -6.32 -4.33 -22.39
CA THR A 321 -5.73 -3.05 -22.76
C THR A 321 -5.19 -2.33 -21.54
N LEU A 322 -5.94 -2.29 -20.45
CA LEU A 322 -5.50 -1.70 -19.18
C LEU A 322 -4.24 -2.40 -18.63
N THR A 323 -4.16 -3.73 -18.76
CA THR A 323 -3.01 -4.52 -18.32
C THR A 323 -1.75 -4.23 -19.14
N LEU A 324 -1.88 -4.18 -20.46
CA LEU A 324 -0.77 -4.00 -21.38
C LEU A 324 -0.30 -2.55 -21.47
N VAL A 325 -1.24 -1.58 -21.50
CA VAL A 325 -0.92 -0.16 -21.62
C VAL A 325 -0.70 0.50 -20.27
N GLY A 326 -1.52 0.19 -19.28
CA GLY A 326 -1.41 0.69 -17.91
C GLY A 326 -1.89 2.12 -17.69
N CYS A 327 -1.50 3.10 -18.52
CA CYS A 327 -1.87 4.51 -18.37
C CYS A 327 -1.86 5.24 -19.71
N TRP A 328 -2.87 6.10 -19.98
CA TRP A 328 -2.94 6.93 -21.18
C TRP A 328 -3.86 8.14 -21.01
N ASN A 329 -3.72 9.14 -21.90
CA ASN A 329 -4.54 10.34 -21.91
C ASN A 329 -5.63 10.24 -23.01
N GLY A 330 -6.88 10.13 -22.61
CA GLY A 330 -8.05 10.02 -23.52
C GLY A 330 -8.31 11.21 -24.43
N LYS A 331 -7.59 12.33 -24.31
CA LYS A 331 -7.66 13.46 -25.24
C LYS A 331 -6.57 13.44 -26.32
N LYS A 332 -5.52 12.63 -26.16
CA LYS A 332 -4.43 12.56 -27.13
C LYS A 332 -4.77 11.57 -28.25
N ALA A 333 -4.69 12.04 -29.50
CA ALA A 333 -5.02 11.21 -30.65
C ALA A 333 -4.08 9.99 -30.81
N GLY A 334 -2.80 10.17 -30.50
CA GLY A 334 -1.83 9.07 -30.52
C GLY A 334 -2.12 8.01 -29.47
N ASP A 335 -2.51 8.42 -28.25
CA ASP A 335 -2.89 7.49 -27.19
C ASP A 335 -4.13 6.69 -27.56
N LYS A 336 -5.17 7.37 -28.09
CA LYS A 336 -6.39 6.71 -28.58
C LYS A 336 -6.06 5.65 -29.63
N TYR A 337 -5.27 6.01 -30.64
CA TYR A 337 -4.84 5.07 -31.68
C TYR A 337 -4.14 3.83 -31.09
N CYS A 338 -3.24 4.03 -30.12
CA CYS A 338 -2.53 2.93 -29.47
C CYS A 338 -3.50 1.95 -28.77
N VAL A 339 -4.41 2.50 -27.94
CA VAL A 339 -5.34 1.66 -27.17
C VAL A 339 -6.39 1.00 -28.06
N GLU A 340 -6.91 1.67 -29.10
CA GLU A 340 -7.82 1.08 -30.10
C GLU A 340 -7.17 -0.10 -30.83
N THR A 341 -5.91 0.05 -31.24
CA THR A 341 -5.18 -0.99 -31.94
C THR A 341 -4.97 -2.22 -31.07
N ILE A 342 -4.66 -2.03 -29.78
CA ILE A 342 -4.46 -3.11 -28.82
C ILE A 342 -5.79 -3.76 -28.45
N ALA A 343 -6.82 -2.97 -28.14
CA ALA A 343 -8.15 -3.42 -27.76
C ALA A 343 -8.92 -4.07 -28.93
N LYS A 344 -8.63 -3.65 -30.17
CA LYS A 344 -9.35 -4.06 -31.37
C LYS A 344 -10.83 -3.64 -31.35
N ILE A 345 -11.14 -2.55 -30.66
CA ILE A 345 -12.44 -1.85 -30.63
C ILE A 345 -12.19 -0.35 -30.74
N ASN A 346 -13.22 0.44 -31.11
CA ASN A 346 -13.07 1.88 -31.18
C ASN A 346 -12.93 2.51 -29.79
N TYR A 347 -12.36 3.72 -29.72
CA TYR A 347 -12.05 4.37 -28.45
C TYR A 347 -13.30 4.67 -27.62
N GLU A 348 -14.37 5.08 -28.24
CA GLU A 348 -15.63 5.44 -27.57
C GLU A 348 -16.23 4.22 -26.86
N GLU A 349 -16.18 3.05 -27.49
CA GLU A 349 -16.61 1.78 -26.91
C GLU A 349 -15.69 1.37 -25.76
N LEU A 350 -14.37 1.44 -25.95
CA LEU A 350 -13.38 1.16 -24.89
C LEU A 350 -13.58 2.10 -23.69
N GLU A 351 -13.79 3.38 -23.92
CA GLU A 351 -14.03 4.36 -22.87
C GLU A 351 -15.31 4.08 -22.10
N GLN A 352 -16.38 3.66 -22.76
CA GLN A 352 -17.61 3.26 -22.11
C GLN A 352 -17.40 2.05 -21.22
N GLU A 353 -16.73 0.99 -21.70
CA GLU A 353 -16.38 -0.18 -20.91
C GLU A 353 -15.57 0.20 -19.66
N LEU A 354 -14.57 1.08 -19.81
CA LEU A 354 -13.74 1.55 -18.70
C LEU A 354 -14.54 2.36 -17.67
N ARG A 355 -15.49 3.19 -18.11
CA ARG A 355 -16.40 3.92 -17.21
C ARG A 355 -17.27 2.98 -16.40
N GLU A 356 -17.83 1.95 -17.03
CA GLU A 356 -18.63 0.93 -16.33
C GLU A 356 -17.79 0.17 -15.29
N ILE A 357 -16.53 -0.16 -15.62
CA ILE A 357 -15.61 -0.79 -14.69
C ILE A 357 -15.26 0.16 -13.54
N SER A 358 -15.06 1.46 -13.82
CA SER A 358 -14.63 2.45 -12.82
C SER A 358 -15.67 2.72 -11.74
N LEU A 359 -16.94 2.44 -12.00
CA LEU A 359 -18.04 2.59 -11.03
C LEU A 359 -18.17 1.43 -10.05
N ARG A 360 -17.34 0.39 -10.17
CA ARG A 360 -17.40 -0.79 -9.29
C ARG A 360 -16.57 -0.56 -8.03
N ASP A 361 -17.02 -1.08 -6.90
CA ASP A 361 -16.36 -0.93 -5.60
C ASP A 361 -14.91 -1.44 -5.60
N ASP A 362 -14.64 -2.54 -6.32
CA ASP A 362 -13.29 -3.13 -6.48
C ASP A 362 -12.72 -2.85 -7.88
N SER A 363 -12.86 -1.63 -8.38
CA SER A 363 -12.43 -1.29 -9.72
C SER A 363 -10.91 -1.36 -9.88
N PRO A 364 -10.38 -2.04 -10.93
CA PRO A 364 -8.96 -2.06 -11.26
C PRO A 364 -8.51 -0.79 -12.00
N VAL A 365 -9.43 0.11 -12.38
CA VAL A 365 -9.17 1.31 -13.16
C VAL A 365 -9.51 2.58 -12.40
N LEU A 366 -8.73 3.63 -12.67
CA LEU A 366 -8.95 5.00 -12.22
C LEU A 366 -9.07 5.92 -13.42
N GLN A 367 -9.94 6.92 -13.31
CA GLN A 367 -9.98 8.07 -14.21
C GLN A 367 -9.65 9.34 -13.44
N ILE A 368 -8.58 10.04 -13.85
CA ILE A 368 -8.17 11.32 -13.25
C ILE A 368 -8.20 12.37 -14.36
N GLY A 369 -9.27 13.16 -14.40
CA GLY A 369 -9.52 14.07 -15.51
C GLY A 369 -9.67 13.31 -16.83
N ASN A 370 -8.70 13.48 -17.74
CA ASN A 370 -8.69 12.77 -19.03
C ASN A 370 -7.74 11.57 -19.07
N VAL A 371 -7.11 11.24 -17.94
CA VAL A 371 -6.13 10.15 -17.85
C VAL A 371 -6.80 8.90 -17.29
N TRP A 372 -6.72 7.83 -18.03
CA TRP A 372 -7.07 6.48 -17.61
C TRP A 372 -5.84 5.75 -17.08
N LYS A 373 -6.00 5.01 -16.00
CA LYS A 373 -4.89 4.36 -15.34
C LYS A 373 -5.28 3.10 -14.58
N ALA A 374 -4.41 2.09 -14.63
CA ALA A 374 -4.51 0.91 -13.79
C ALA A 374 -4.23 1.26 -12.31
N LYS A 375 -5.13 0.87 -11.39
CA LYS A 375 -4.92 1.05 -9.94
C LYS A 375 -3.73 0.25 -9.43
N SER A 376 -3.62 -1.00 -9.85
CA SER A 376 -2.53 -1.91 -9.52
C SER A 376 -2.08 -2.68 -10.77
N PRO A 377 -1.12 -2.13 -11.54
CA PRO A 377 -0.65 -2.76 -12.78
C PRO A 377 -0.10 -4.18 -12.58
N ILE A 378 0.53 -4.43 -11.44
CA ILE A 378 1.10 -5.75 -11.12
C ILE A 378 -0.01 -6.77 -10.88
N GLU A 379 -1.04 -6.41 -10.13
CA GLU A 379 -2.16 -7.29 -9.86
C GLU A 379 -2.91 -7.65 -11.15
N LEU A 380 -3.20 -6.63 -11.99
CA LEU A 380 -3.80 -6.85 -13.31
C LEU A 380 -2.96 -7.81 -14.15
N LEU A 381 -1.65 -7.63 -14.18
CA LEU A 381 -0.76 -8.50 -14.92
C LEU A 381 -0.86 -9.96 -14.43
N TYR A 382 -0.72 -10.21 -13.12
CA TYR A 382 -0.75 -11.56 -12.58
C TYR A 382 -2.12 -12.25 -12.75
N GLN A 383 -3.20 -11.50 -12.71
CA GLN A 383 -4.55 -12.03 -12.94
C GLN A 383 -4.84 -12.32 -14.42
N LEU A 384 -4.29 -11.52 -15.33
CA LEU A 384 -4.65 -11.56 -16.75
C LEU A 384 -3.57 -12.14 -17.66
N ALA A 385 -2.29 -12.10 -17.27
CA ALA A 385 -1.22 -12.63 -18.09
C ALA A 385 -1.41 -14.11 -18.52
N PRO A 386 -1.95 -15.02 -17.67
CA PRO A 386 -2.27 -16.39 -18.10
C PRO A 386 -3.36 -16.47 -19.19
N ARG A 387 -4.13 -15.40 -19.38
CA ARG A 387 -5.23 -15.30 -20.36
C ARG A 387 -4.85 -14.52 -21.62
N LEU A 388 -3.66 -13.92 -21.65
CA LEU A 388 -3.16 -13.20 -22.82
C LEU A 388 -2.89 -14.17 -23.96
N THR A 389 -3.46 -13.87 -25.12
CA THR A 389 -3.19 -14.62 -26.33
C THR A 389 -1.97 -14.04 -27.04
N GLU A 390 -1.28 -14.87 -27.83
CA GLU A 390 -0.15 -14.44 -28.64
C GLU A 390 -0.52 -13.28 -29.58
N SER A 391 -1.70 -13.34 -30.21
CA SER A 391 -2.18 -12.25 -31.07
C SER A 391 -2.42 -10.92 -30.33
N GLN A 392 -2.74 -10.93 -29.04
CA GLN A 392 -2.86 -9.71 -28.23
C GLN A 392 -1.49 -9.14 -27.90
N LEU A 393 -0.53 -10.01 -27.57
CA LEU A 393 0.85 -9.64 -27.33
C LEU A 393 1.53 -9.10 -28.59
N GLU A 394 1.32 -9.74 -29.76
CA GLU A 394 1.82 -9.25 -31.06
C GLU A 394 1.36 -7.83 -31.36
N ARG A 395 0.05 -7.56 -31.17
CA ARG A 395 -0.50 -6.20 -31.35
C ARG A 395 0.12 -5.19 -30.39
N PHE A 396 0.30 -5.57 -29.14
CA PHE A 396 0.96 -4.73 -28.15
C PHE A 396 2.40 -4.42 -28.57
N PHE A 397 3.21 -5.41 -28.90
CA PHE A 397 4.61 -5.20 -29.32
C PHE A 397 4.70 -4.37 -30.61
N LEU A 398 3.76 -4.58 -31.56
CA LEU A 398 3.69 -3.77 -32.77
C LEU A 398 3.43 -2.29 -32.44
N VAL A 399 2.45 -2.01 -31.58
CA VAL A 399 2.13 -0.64 -31.14
C VAL A 399 3.32 -0.02 -30.42
N VAL A 400 3.94 -0.74 -29.46
CA VAL A 400 5.12 -0.25 -28.73
C VAL A 400 6.26 0.08 -29.72
N LYS A 401 6.55 -0.81 -30.67
CA LYS A 401 7.56 -0.58 -31.69
C LYS A 401 7.27 0.67 -32.51
N GLN A 402 6.06 0.77 -33.05
CA GLN A 402 5.66 1.92 -33.88
C GLN A 402 5.71 3.25 -33.09
N THR A 403 5.31 3.23 -31.83
CA THR A 403 5.27 4.42 -30.97
C THR A 403 6.67 4.87 -30.57
N LEU A 404 7.54 3.96 -30.13
CA LEU A 404 8.89 4.29 -29.68
C LEU A 404 9.87 4.54 -30.85
N LEU A 405 9.58 4.04 -32.06
CA LEU A 405 10.36 4.36 -33.27
C LEU A 405 10.10 5.78 -33.78
N LYS A 406 8.97 6.43 -33.44
CA LYS A 406 8.72 7.81 -33.84
C LYS A 406 9.74 8.75 -33.23
N PRO A 407 10.40 9.61 -34.03
CA PRO A 407 11.30 10.63 -33.49
C PRO A 407 10.49 11.64 -32.64
N ASP A 408 11.17 12.27 -31.68
CA ASP A 408 10.60 13.38 -30.94
C ASP A 408 10.59 14.64 -31.82
N PRO A 409 9.41 15.19 -32.19
CA PRO A 409 9.34 16.38 -33.06
C PRO A 409 10.03 17.61 -32.46
N ALA A 410 10.22 17.68 -31.14
CA ALA A 410 10.94 18.77 -30.50
C ALA A 410 12.41 18.81 -30.91
N LEU A 411 13.01 17.68 -31.31
CA LEU A 411 14.40 17.59 -31.75
C LEU A 411 14.65 18.27 -33.13
N GLU A 412 13.61 18.55 -33.90
CA GLU A 412 13.71 19.35 -35.12
C GLU A 412 14.04 20.84 -34.83
N LEU A 413 13.79 21.29 -33.60
CA LEU A 413 14.09 22.65 -33.17
C LEU A 413 15.52 22.74 -32.65
N LYS A 414 16.10 23.96 -32.73
CA LYS A 414 17.38 24.25 -32.06
C LYS A 414 17.22 24.10 -30.55
N ASN A 415 18.28 23.72 -29.84
CA ASN A 415 18.25 23.50 -28.40
C ASN A 415 17.61 24.66 -27.63
N GLU A 416 17.91 25.89 -28.01
CA GLU A 416 17.42 27.12 -27.38
C GLU A 416 15.89 27.33 -27.56
N GLU A 417 15.28 26.65 -28.55
CA GLU A 417 13.87 26.80 -28.92
C GLU A 417 13.00 25.59 -28.49
N ARG A 418 13.59 24.48 -28.04
CA ARG A 418 12.88 23.24 -27.72
C ARG A 418 11.89 23.42 -26.56
N TRP A 419 12.15 24.29 -25.61
CA TRP A 419 11.23 24.61 -24.54
C TRP A 419 9.91 25.23 -25.04
N MET A 420 9.91 25.81 -26.26
CA MET A 420 8.71 26.32 -26.94
C MET A 420 8.10 25.31 -27.92
N ALA A 421 8.51 24.04 -27.92
CA ALA A 421 8.04 23.05 -28.90
C ALA A 421 6.51 22.97 -28.98
N ALA A 422 5.81 23.10 -27.85
CA ALA A 422 4.34 23.13 -27.82
C ALA A 422 3.76 24.35 -28.57
N ILE A 423 4.42 25.51 -28.51
CA ILE A 423 3.99 26.72 -29.22
C ILE A 423 4.17 26.57 -30.73
N TYR A 424 5.25 25.89 -31.13
CA TYR A 424 5.54 25.60 -32.56
C TYR A 424 4.80 24.37 -33.09
N GLY A 425 3.93 23.72 -32.28
CA GLY A 425 3.23 22.51 -32.68
C GLY A 425 4.14 21.27 -32.85
N LYS A 426 5.39 21.34 -32.38
CA LYS A 426 6.40 20.27 -32.46
C LYS A 426 6.31 19.36 -31.23
N VAL A 427 5.14 18.73 -31.05
CA VAL A 427 4.87 17.82 -29.92
C VAL A 427 4.41 16.47 -30.46
N ARG A 428 4.72 15.42 -29.73
CA ARG A 428 4.23 14.07 -30.04
C ARG A 428 2.70 14.02 -30.02
N SER A 429 2.11 13.19 -30.87
CA SER A 429 0.67 12.86 -30.82
C SER A 429 0.34 12.00 -29.59
N GLU A 430 1.30 11.28 -29.08
CA GLU A 430 1.25 10.48 -27.86
C GLU A 430 1.57 11.34 -26.62
N SER A 431 1.03 10.96 -25.47
CA SER A 431 1.37 11.57 -24.20
C SER A 431 2.58 10.89 -23.54
N ASP A 432 3.26 11.61 -22.65
CA ASP A 432 4.33 11.03 -21.82
C ASP A 432 3.80 9.88 -20.93
N PHE A 433 2.51 9.91 -20.59
CA PHE A 433 1.86 8.85 -19.82
C PHE A 433 1.92 7.51 -20.56
N ILE A 434 1.50 7.48 -21.82
CA ILE A 434 1.49 6.22 -22.57
C ILE A 434 2.91 5.75 -22.90
N LEU A 435 3.83 6.67 -23.26
CA LEU A 435 5.22 6.33 -23.57
C LEU A 435 5.90 5.61 -22.39
N LYS A 436 5.84 6.19 -21.21
CA LYS A 436 6.41 5.62 -19.99
C LYS A 436 5.70 4.32 -19.59
N SER A 437 4.39 4.30 -19.67
CA SER A 437 3.59 3.17 -19.21
C SER A 437 3.77 1.92 -20.08
N ILE A 438 3.84 2.06 -21.41
CA ILE A 438 4.12 0.91 -22.30
C ILE A 438 5.56 0.38 -22.12
N ALA A 439 6.54 1.26 -21.87
CA ALA A 439 7.89 0.85 -21.56
C ALA A 439 7.98 0.09 -20.21
N ASP A 440 7.29 0.58 -19.17
CA ASP A 440 7.16 -0.13 -17.89
C ASP A 440 6.45 -1.47 -18.03
N SER A 441 5.51 -1.58 -18.97
CA SER A 441 4.82 -2.85 -19.24
C SER A 441 5.74 -3.90 -19.84
N LEU A 442 6.76 -3.49 -20.61
CA LEU A 442 7.80 -4.41 -21.08
C LEU A 442 8.57 -5.02 -19.91
N VAL A 443 8.94 -4.21 -18.92
CA VAL A 443 9.63 -4.68 -17.70
C VAL A 443 8.77 -5.69 -16.94
N LYS A 444 7.50 -5.37 -16.73
CA LYS A 444 6.55 -6.24 -16.03
C LYS A 444 6.32 -7.55 -16.75
N LEU A 445 6.14 -7.51 -18.07
CA LEU A 445 6.01 -8.71 -18.92
C LEU A 445 7.27 -9.56 -18.89
N ARG A 446 8.47 -8.95 -18.91
CA ARG A 446 9.74 -9.66 -18.79
C ARG A 446 9.84 -10.39 -17.45
N ILE A 447 9.57 -9.71 -16.34
CA ILE A 447 9.59 -10.31 -15.01
C ILE A 447 8.59 -11.47 -14.92
N TYR A 448 7.38 -11.29 -15.45
CA TYR A 448 6.37 -12.34 -15.50
C TYR A 448 6.87 -13.55 -16.30
N ALA A 449 7.38 -13.34 -17.52
CA ALA A 449 7.84 -14.40 -18.40
C ALA A 449 9.04 -15.18 -17.81
N GLU A 450 9.96 -14.52 -17.13
CA GLU A 450 11.10 -15.16 -16.46
C GLU A 450 10.68 -15.94 -15.20
N SER A 451 9.54 -15.60 -14.61
CA SER A 451 9.05 -16.21 -13.36
C SER A 451 8.03 -17.33 -13.57
N SER A 452 7.46 -17.45 -14.76
CA SER A 452 6.39 -18.39 -15.08
C SER A 452 6.83 -19.37 -16.18
N GLU A 453 6.44 -20.64 -16.04
CA GLU A 453 6.53 -21.64 -17.11
C GLU A 453 5.30 -21.58 -18.04
N GLY A 454 4.73 -20.38 -18.24
CA GLY A 454 3.51 -20.19 -19.03
C GLY A 454 3.73 -20.34 -20.53
N ASN A 455 2.65 -20.66 -21.25
CA ASN A 455 2.68 -20.95 -22.70
C ASN A 455 3.29 -19.85 -23.58
N ASN A 456 3.34 -18.57 -23.11
CA ASN A 456 3.84 -17.45 -23.89
C ASN A 456 5.17 -16.87 -23.36
N SER A 457 5.83 -17.51 -22.38
CA SER A 457 7.02 -16.94 -21.74
C SER A 457 8.18 -16.75 -22.69
N ASP A 458 8.53 -17.75 -23.48
CA ASP A 458 9.61 -17.67 -24.48
C ASP A 458 9.29 -16.65 -25.57
N PHE A 459 8.03 -16.59 -26.02
CA PHE A 459 7.57 -15.60 -26.98
C PHE A 459 7.74 -14.18 -26.44
N ILE A 460 7.30 -13.92 -25.21
CA ILE A 460 7.41 -12.59 -24.58
C ILE A 460 8.88 -12.17 -24.47
N ILE A 461 9.75 -13.05 -23.98
CA ILE A 461 11.18 -12.78 -23.84
C ILE A 461 11.81 -12.45 -25.20
N ALA A 462 11.57 -13.28 -26.19
CA ALA A 462 12.11 -13.08 -27.54
C ALA A 462 11.58 -11.80 -28.20
N ALA A 463 10.28 -11.51 -28.01
CA ALA A 463 9.66 -10.29 -28.57
C ALA A 463 10.23 -9.02 -27.94
N ILE A 464 10.45 -9.00 -26.61
CA ILE A 464 11.08 -7.87 -25.91
C ILE A 464 12.53 -7.68 -26.38
N ASP A 465 13.32 -8.76 -26.44
CA ASP A 465 14.72 -8.69 -26.88
C ASP A 465 14.82 -8.19 -28.33
N ASN A 466 13.94 -8.65 -29.21
CA ASN A 466 13.88 -8.17 -30.60
C ASN A 466 13.45 -6.70 -30.68
N LEU A 467 12.45 -6.31 -29.88
CA LEU A 467 11.97 -4.92 -29.82
C LEU A 467 13.10 -3.97 -29.38
N VAL A 468 13.79 -4.27 -28.29
CA VAL A 468 14.91 -3.43 -27.80
C VAL A 468 16.05 -3.40 -28.81
N ARG A 469 16.32 -4.50 -29.48
CA ARG A 469 17.29 -4.55 -30.60
C ARG A 469 16.88 -3.63 -31.75
N ASP A 470 15.63 -3.69 -32.19
CA ASP A 470 15.12 -2.85 -33.28
C ASP A 470 15.13 -1.36 -32.95
N LEU A 471 15.00 -1.02 -31.66
CA LEU A 471 15.02 0.37 -31.18
C LEU A 471 16.43 0.94 -31.08
N LEU A 472 17.40 0.15 -30.62
CA LEU A 472 18.72 0.64 -30.18
C LEU A 472 19.91 0.17 -30.99
N MET A 473 19.82 -1.01 -31.66
CA MET A 473 20.94 -1.49 -32.50
C MET A 473 21.05 -0.59 -33.73
N ASP A 474 22.25 -0.11 -34.00
CA ASP A 474 22.55 0.82 -35.10
C ASP A 474 21.72 2.12 -35.07
N ALA A 475 21.21 2.51 -33.87
CA ALA A 475 20.42 3.72 -33.68
C ALA A 475 21.27 4.98 -33.82
N GLU A 476 20.77 5.96 -34.58
CA GLU A 476 21.39 7.29 -34.68
C GLU A 476 21.22 8.07 -33.38
N GLY A 477 22.02 9.13 -33.18
CA GLY A 477 22.01 9.93 -31.95
C GLY A 477 20.64 10.55 -31.59
N GLU A 478 19.86 10.96 -32.61
CA GLU A 478 18.50 11.47 -32.41
C GLU A 478 17.54 10.41 -31.85
N ARG A 479 17.73 9.13 -32.21
CA ARG A 479 16.96 8.03 -31.64
C ARG A 479 17.25 7.87 -30.15
N TRP A 480 18.53 7.92 -29.74
CA TRP A 480 18.92 7.87 -28.34
C TRP A 480 18.31 9.03 -27.54
N LEU A 481 18.31 10.25 -28.11
CA LEU A 481 17.62 11.40 -27.51
C LEU A 481 16.10 11.21 -27.41
N SER A 482 15.47 10.69 -28.45
CA SER A 482 14.02 10.46 -28.47
C SER A 482 13.53 9.43 -27.46
N LEU A 483 14.42 8.55 -26.98
CA LEU A 483 14.11 7.47 -26.06
C LEU A 483 14.59 7.72 -24.62
N THR A 484 15.19 8.90 -24.32
CA THR A 484 15.77 9.18 -22.99
C THR A 484 14.81 8.86 -21.86
N ASP A 485 13.57 9.32 -21.92
CA ASP A 485 12.55 9.10 -20.89
C ASP A 485 12.18 7.64 -20.61
N VAL A 486 12.58 6.70 -21.48
CA VAL A 486 12.26 5.27 -21.37
C VAL A 486 13.50 4.36 -21.36
N LEU A 487 14.72 4.92 -21.42
CA LEU A 487 15.97 4.13 -21.45
C LEU A 487 16.10 3.21 -20.24
N CYS A 488 15.73 3.66 -19.05
CA CYS A 488 15.75 2.84 -17.83
C CYS A 488 14.86 1.60 -17.98
N SER A 489 13.62 1.78 -18.45
CA SER A 489 12.70 0.65 -18.65
C SER A 489 13.18 -0.29 -19.76
N LEU A 490 13.77 0.22 -20.85
CA LEU A 490 14.36 -0.62 -21.91
C LEU A 490 15.56 -1.42 -21.40
N ALA A 491 16.40 -0.80 -20.57
CA ALA A 491 17.56 -1.45 -19.95
C ALA A 491 17.11 -2.58 -19.00
N GLU A 492 16.10 -2.35 -18.17
CA GLU A 492 15.55 -3.38 -17.29
C GLU A 492 14.84 -4.49 -18.05
N ALA A 493 14.10 -4.16 -19.11
CA ALA A 493 13.34 -5.13 -19.89
C ALA A 493 14.24 -6.09 -20.68
N SER A 494 15.36 -5.61 -21.24
CA SER A 494 16.32 -6.43 -22.02
C SER A 494 17.77 -6.00 -21.77
N PRO A 495 18.33 -6.32 -20.59
CA PRO A 495 19.64 -5.86 -20.17
C PRO A 495 20.78 -6.24 -21.11
N GLU A 496 20.77 -7.48 -21.59
CA GLU A 496 21.87 -7.99 -22.47
C GLU A 496 21.87 -7.33 -23.84
N VAL A 497 20.65 -7.12 -24.41
CA VAL A 497 20.54 -6.44 -25.72
C VAL A 497 20.86 -4.96 -25.58
N PHE A 498 20.42 -4.33 -24.48
CA PHE A 498 20.69 -2.92 -24.19
C PHE A 498 22.20 -2.66 -24.09
N LEU A 499 22.94 -3.44 -23.27
CA LEU A 499 24.39 -3.33 -23.13
C LEU A 499 25.11 -3.59 -24.45
N LYS A 500 24.68 -4.61 -25.22
CA LYS A 500 25.27 -4.91 -26.52
C LYS A 500 25.07 -3.77 -27.52
N SER A 501 23.91 -3.09 -27.49
CA SER A 501 23.65 -1.94 -28.37
C SER A 501 24.57 -0.76 -28.02
N ILE A 502 24.84 -0.51 -26.75
CA ILE A 502 25.82 0.49 -26.31
C ILE A 502 27.21 0.13 -26.77
N GLU A 503 27.66 -1.11 -26.51
CA GLU A 503 28.97 -1.59 -26.90
C GLU A 503 29.19 -1.45 -28.42
N THR A 504 28.20 -1.84 -29.23
CA THR A 504 28.25 -1.70 -30.67
C THR A 504 28.33 -0.24 -31.11
N SER A 505 27.53 0.63 -30.51
CA SER A 505 27.55 2.06 -30.80
C SER A 505 28.91 2.71 -30.46
N LEU A 506 29.51 2.34 -29.31
CA LEU A 506 30.82 2.86 -28.90
C LEU A 506 31.97 2.40 -29.80
N GLN A 507 31.83 1.24 -30.49
CA GLN A 507 32.78 0.75 -31.45
C GLN A 507 32.64 1.41 -32.83
N SER A 508 31.57 2.09 -33.10
CA SER A 508 31.34 2.83 -34.33
C SER A 508 32.08 4.17 -34.34
N THR A 509 32.40 4.68 -35.54
CA THR A 509 33.14 5.95 -35.71
C THR A 509 32.41 7.16 -35.11
N GLU A 510 31.07 7.13 -35.02
CA GLU A 510 30.27 8.24 -34.55
C GLU A 510 29.77 8.08 -33.12
N ALA A 511 29.92 6.91 -32.49
CA ALA A 511 29.48 6.61 -31.13
C ALA A 511 28.12 7.24 -30.76
N SER A 512 27.10 6.97 -31.57
CA SER A 512 25.76 7.64 -31.49
C SER A 512 25.12 7.63 -30.09
N VAL A 513 25.45 6.63 -29.26
CA VAL A 513 25.00 6.52 -27.86
C VAL A 513 25.50 7.67 -26.97
N THR A 514 26.58 8.36 -27.37
CA THR A 514 27.11 9.52 -26.61
C THR A 514 26.33 10.80 -26.86
N ARG A 515 25.40 10.82 -27.80
CA ARG A 515 24.61 12.00 -28.15
C ARG A 515 23.86 12.61 -26.94
N PRO A 516 23.20 11.85 -26.08
CA PRO A 516 22.57 12.38 -24.87
C PRO A 516 23.57 13.04 -23.91
N LEU A 517 24.84 12.61 -23.90
CA LEU A 517 25.89 13.18 -23.02
C LEU A 517 26.42 14.51 -23.55
N MET A 518 26.36 14.71 -24.86
CA MET A 518 26.86 15.93 -25.53
C MET A 518 25.78 17.01 -25.64
N GLU A 519 24.51 16.66 -25.34
CA GLU A 519 23.42 17.62 -25.42
C GLU A 519 23.48 18.57 -24.23
N THR A 520 23.30 19.85 -24.49
CA THR A 520 23.28 20.87 -23.43
C THR A 520 22.01 20.76 -22.59
N SER A 521 22.13 21.03 -21.28
CA SER A 521 20.96 21.09 -20.40
C SER A 521 19.99 22.18 -20.82
N GLU A 522 18.72 21.83 -20.99
CA GLU A 522 17.68 22.80 -21.34
C GLU A 522 17.10 23.42 -20.07
N SER A 523 17.17 24.76 -19.95
CA SER A 523 16.47 25.49 -18.91
C SER A 523 15.02 25.71 -19.37
N THR A 524 14.09 24.89 -18.89
CA THR A 524 12.68 25.24 -18.93
C THR A 524 12.40 26.09 -17.70
N GLY A 525 11.70 27.20 -17.77
CA GLY A 525 11.46 28.12 -16.65
C GLY A 525 10.97 27.47 -15.33
N PHE A 526 10.73 26.17 -15.31
CA PHE A 526 10.29 25.34 -14.18
C PHE A 526 11.23 24.15 -13.85
N GLY A 527 12.36 23.98 -14.55
CA GLY A 527 13.31 22.89 -14.31
C GLY A 527 14.36 22.78 -15.41
N MET A 528 15.43 22.04 -15.14
CA MET A 528 16.46 21.70 -16.14
C MET A 528 16.23 20.26 -16.61
N ARG A 529 16.08 20.05 -17.93
CA ARG A 529 16.14 18.70 -18.53
C ARG A 529 17.60 18.31 -18.70
N CYS A 530 17.96 17.20 -18.11
CA CYS A 530 19.34 16.70 -18.10
C CYS A 530 19.40 15.38 -18.90
N TRP A 531 19.65 15.47 -20.19
CA TRP A 531 19.61 14.35 -21.11
C TRP A 531 20.58 13.21 -20.76
N HIS A 532 21.76 13.53 -20.23
CA HIS A 532 22.76 12.50 -19.86
C HIS A 532 22.36 11.71 -18.62
N ALA A 533 21.53 12.27 -17.72
CA ALA A 533 21.17 11.61 -16.50
C ALA A 533 20.42 10.28 -16.75
N ASP A 534 19.52 10.26 -17.72
CA ASP A 534 18.70 9.09 -18.01
C ASP A 534 19.52 7.91 -18.53
N LEU A 535 20.52 8.15 -19.39
CA LEU A 535 21.43 7.10 -19.87
C LEU A 535 22.32 6.58 -18.74
N LEU A 536 22.89 7.49 -17.93
CA LEU A 536 23.74 7.10 -16.80
C LEU A 536 22.95 6.34 -15.74
N HIS A 537 21.70 6.74 -15.49
CA HIS A 537 20.82 6.06 -14.57
C HIS A 537 20.41 4.67 -15.07
N ALA A 538 20.13 4.52 -16.36
CA ALA A 538 19.89 3.21 -16.96
C ALA A 538 21.09 2.25 -16.76
N LEU A 539 22.31 2.74 -16.93
CA LEU A 539 23.52 1.98 -16.65
C LEU A 539 23.68 1.67 -15.15
N GLU A 540 23.38 2.64 -14.29
CA GLU A 540 23.44 2.44 -12.84
C GLU A 540 22.50 1.32 -12.38
N ILE A 541 21.25 1.30 -12.85
CA ILE A 541 20.28 0.24 -12.54
C ILE A 541 20.84 -1.14 -12.90
N LEU A 542 21.49 -1.27 -14.04
CA LEU A 542 22.08 -2.53 -14.46
C LEU A 542 23.29 -2.94 -13.62
N ALA A 543 24.07 -1.96 -13.09
CA ALA A 543 25.26 -2.18 -12.26
C ALA A 543 24.98 -2.91 -10.94
N TRP A 544 23.77 -2.84 -10.43
CA TRP A 544 23.36 -3.57 -9.23
C TRP A 544 23.41 -5.09 -9.39
N ASN A 545 23.54 -5.61 -10.64
CA ASN A 545 23.77 -7.03 -10.87
C ASN A 545 25.29 -7.31 -10.98
N PRO A 546 25.92 -8.08 -10.04
CA PRO A 546 27.36 -8.31 -10.03
C PRO A 546 27.92 -8.90 -11.33
N ARG A 547 27.12 -9.69 -12.05
CA ARG A 547 27.55 -10.29 -13.34
C ARG A 547 27.69 -9.26 -14.46
N ARG A 548 27.06 -8.09 -14.33
CA ARG A 548 27.05 -7.02 -15.32
C ARG A 548 28.01 -5.88 -14.96
N LEU A 549 28.38 -5.77 -13.69
CA LEU A 549 29.18 -4.67 -13.16
C LEU A 549 30.50 -4.44 -13.94
N LEU A 550 31.19 -5.51 -14.33
CA LEU A 550 32.46 -5.41 -15.09
C LEU A 550 32.23 -4.86 -16.51
N ARG A 551 31.16 -5.27 -17.21
CA ARG A 551 30.81 -4.75 -18.55
C ARG A 551 30.45 -3.28 -18.50
N GLU A 552 29.71 -2.90 -17.50
CA GLU A 552 29.26 -1.51 -17.31
C GLU A 552 30.39 -0.59 -16.90
N GLY A 553 31.31 -1.05 -16.04
CA GLY A 553 32.52 -0.31 -15.69
C GLY A 553 33.36 0.01 -16.92
N ALA A 554 33.49 -0.94 -17.86
CA ALA A 554 34.16 -0.73 -19.12
C ALA A 554 33.39 0.28 -20.00
N ASN A 555 32.08 0.15 -20.12
CA ASN A 555 31.24 1.09 -20.89
C ASN A 555 31.26 2.51 -20.31
N LYS A 556 31.18 2.67 -18.99
CA LYS A 556 31.27 3.99 -18.33
C LYS A 556 32.64 4.65 -18.52
N SER A 557 33.70 3.88 -18.65
CA SER A 557 35.05 4.42 -18.89
C SER A 557 35.29 4.83 -20.36
N LEU A 558 34.49 4.31 -21.29
CA LEU A 558 34.53 4.66 -22.71
C LEU A 558 33.60 5.81 -23.10
N ILE A 559 32.58 6.05 -22.29
CA ILE A 559 31.65 7.21 -22.34
C ILE A 559 32.25 8.38 -21.56
#